data_0817d4d975e34d59d2c9087f7b1e2e46
#
_entry.id   0817d4d975e34d59d2c9087f7b1e2e46
#
_cell.length_a   1.000
_cell.length_b   1.000
_cell.length_c   1.000
_cell.angle_alpha   90.00
_cell.angle_beta   90.00
_cell.angle_gamma   90.00
#
_symmetry.space_group_name_H-M   'P 1'
#
loop_
_entity.id
_entity.type
_entity.pdbx_description
1 polymer ?
#
loop_
_entity_poly.entity_id
_entity_poly.type
_entity_poly.pdbx_seq_one_letter_code
_entity_poly.pdbx_strand_id
1 'polypeptide(L)'
;MEQYKLFDAEFKFVSIIWDEEPVNSTELSKICLHRLGWKKSTTYNMIRKLEDRGILRNEKAMVTALVKREQVQQYESETLIEKNFEGSLPIFLAAFLQDKKLSKKEAKEIQRMIEEAVK
;
A
#
# COMPACT_ATOMS: atom_id res chain seq x y z
N MET A 1 5.98 -2.42 12.40
CA MET A 1 4.70 -2.91 12.87
C MET A 1 4.06 -3.77 11.83
N GLU A 2 3.89 -5.03 12.18
CA GLU A 2 3.43 -6.00 11.19
C GLU A 2 2.00 -5.75 10.72
N GLN A 3 1.21 -4.98 11.47
CA GLN A 3 -0.15 -4.66 11.06
C GLN A 3 -0.23 -3.90 9.73
N TYR A 4 0.87 -3.25 9.33
CA TYR A 4 0.91 -2.53 8.05
C TYR A 4 1.54 -3.35 6.93
N LYS A 5 1.99 -4.57 7.24
CA LYS A 5 2.61 -5.43 6.23
C LYS A 5 1.54 -6.08 5.37
N LEU A 6 1.64 -5.87 4.07
CA LEU A 6 0.73 -6.49 3.09
C LEU A 6 1.57 -7.18 2.02
N PHE A 7 1.21 -8.44 1.73
CA PHE A 7 1.80 -9.12 0.59
C PHE A 7 1.21 -8.56 -0.71
N ASP A 8 1.83 -8.83 -1.83
CA ASP A 8 1.44 -8.24 -3.12
C ASP A 8 -0.05 -8.35 -3.42
N ALA A 9 -0.62 -9.55 -3.28
CA ALA A 9 -2.04 -9.74 -3.54
C ALA A 9 -2.92 -8.98 -2.55
N GLU A 10 -2.47 -8.91 -1.30
CA GLU A 10 -3.19 -8.17 -0.26
C GLU A 10 -3.17 -6.68 -0.54
N PHE A 11 -2.01 -6.16 -0.97
CA PHE A 11 -1.89 -4.75 -1.31
C PHE A 11 -2.80 -4.38 -2.48
N LYS A 12 -2.85 -5.22 -3.51
CA LYS A 12 -3.74 -5.00 -4.65
C LYS A 12 -5.21 -4.97 -4.22
N PHE A 13 -5.56 -5.88 -3.34
CA PHE A 13 -6.93 -5.97 -2.82
C PHE A 13 -7.28 -4.74 -1.98
N VAL A 14 -6.43 -4.38 -1.02
CA VAL A 14 -6.69 -3.22 -0.16
C VAL A 14 -6.66 -1.93 -0.95
N SER A 15 -5.86 -1.85 -2.03
CA SER A 15 -5.86 -0.68 -2.92
C SER A 15 -7.21 -0.45 -3.55
N ILE A 16 -7.93 -1.52 -3.91
CA ILE A 16 -9.28 -1.39 -4.42
C ILE A 16 -10.20 -0.82 -3.34
N ILE A 17 -10.05 -1.31 -2.10
CA ILE A 17 -10.86 -0.82 -0.99
C ILE A 17 -10.59 0.67 -0.74
N TRP A 18 -9.34 1.10 -0.73
CA TRP A 18 -9.03 2.53 -0.56
C TRP A 18 -9.69 3.39 -1.62
N ASP A 19 -9.78 2.89 -2.86
CA ASP A 19 -10.39 3.64 -3.95
C ASP A 19 -11.92 3.67 -3.88
N GLU A 20 -12.53 2.59 -3.36
CA GLU A 20 -13.97 2.38 -3.44
C GLU A 20 -14.71 2.52 -2.12
N GLU A 21 -13.99 2.65 -1.00
CA GLU A 21 -14.64 2.62 0.32
C GLU A 21 -15.56 3.79 0.60
N PRO A 22 -16.65 3.61 1.35
CA PRO A 22 -17.12 2.29 1.80
C PRO A 22 -17.73 1.52 0.64
N VAL A 23 -17.47 0.22 0.57
CA VAL A 23 -17.90 -0.59 -0.55
C VAL A 23 -18.61 -1.84 -0.04
N ASN A 24 -19.77 -2.15 -0.64
CA ASN A 24 -20.52 -3.36 -0.30
C ASN A 24 -19.71 -4.58 -0.70
N SER A 25 -19.69 -5.63 0.14
CA SER A 25 -18.89 -6.82 -0.11
C SER A 25 -19.25 -7.54 -1.42
N THR A 26 -20.52 -7.50 -1.81
CA THR A 26 -20.95 -8.09 -3.08
C THR A 26 -20.37 -7.31 -4.26
N GLU A 27 -20.43 -5.99 -4.17
CA GLU A 27 -19.85 -5.13 -5.20
C GLU A 27 -18.33 -5.28 -5.26
N LEU A 28 -17.69 -5.35 -4.09
CA LEU A 28 -16.25 -5.57 -4.01
C LEU A 28 -15.86 -6.89 -4.69
N SER A 29 -16.66 -7.93 -4.49
CA SER A 29 -16.42 -9.23 -5.12
C SER A 29 -16.46 -9.12 -6.65
N LYS A 30 -17.40 -8.34 -7.19
CA LYS A 30 -17.50 -8.11 -8.64
C LYS A 30 -16.30 -7.36 -9.17
N ILE A 31 -15.85 -6.35 -8.43
CA ILE A 31 -14.68 -5.57 -8.82
C ILE A 31 -13.42 -6.45 -8.83
N CYS A 32 -13.25 -7.28 -7.79
CA CYS A 32 -12.10 -8.16 -7.70
C CYS A 32 -12.11 -9.23 -8.79
N LEU A 33 -13.28 -9.73 -9.16
CA LEU A 33 -13.38 -10.65 -10.28
C LEU A 33 -12.90 -9.99 -11.56
N HIS A 34 -13.35 -8.77 -11.80
CA HIS A 34 -13.00 -8.02 -13.01
C HIS A 34 -11.52 -7.62 -13.06
N ARG A 35 -11.01 -7.06 -11.96
CA ARG A 35 -9.65 -6.51 -11.93
C ARG A 35 -8.56 -7.53 -11.61
N LEU A 36 -8.87 -8.51 -10.75
CA LEU A 36 -7.87 -9.46 -10.24
C LEU A 36 -8.12 -10.90 -10.70
N GLY A 37 -9.27 -11.14 -11.32
CA GLY A 37 -9.63 -12.51 -11.71
C GLY A 37 -9.97 -13.39 -10.53
N TRP A 38 -10.34 -12.82 -9.40
CA TRP A 38 -10.62 -13.57 -8.18
C TRP A 38 -12.04 -14.11 -8.15
N LYS A 39 -12.16 -15.37 -7.77
CA LYS A 39 -13.46 -15.97 -7.50
C LYS A 39 -14.08 -15.31 -6.27
N LYS A 40 -15.40 -15.35 -6.19
CA LYS A 40 -16.13 -14.79 -5.07
C LYS A 40 -15.60 -15.31 -3.72
N SER A 41 -15.35 -16.62 -3.63
CA SER A 41 -14.83 -17.22 -2.39
C SER A 41 -13.46 -16.65 -2.00
N THR A 42 -12.61 -16.40 -2.98
CA THR A 42 -11.30 -15.82 -2.74
C THR A 42 -11.43 -14.43 -2.11
N THR A 43 -12.32 -13.61 -2.66
CA THR A 43 -12.56 -12.27 -2.11
C THR A 43 -13.07 -12.34 -0.68
N TYR A 44 -14.06 -13.18 -0.40
CA TYR A 44 -14.62 -13.27 0.95
C TYR A 44 -13.61 -13.85 1.96
N ASN A 45 -12.79 -14.79 1.52
CA ASN A 45 -11.72 -15.31 2.38
C ASN A 45 -10.70 -14.23 2.71
N MET A 46 -10.36 -13.40 1.74
CA MET A 46 -9.42 -12.29 1.94
C MET A 46 -10.00 -11.25 2.91
N ILE A 47 -11.28 -10.93 2.77
CA ILE A 47 -11.96 -10.00 3.68
C ILE A 47 -11.80 -10.50 5.12
N ARG A 48 -12.13 -11.77 5.38
CA ARG A 48 -12.02 -12.34 6.72
C ARG A 48 -10.60 -12.32 7.24
N LYS A 49 -9.65 -12.72 6.41
CA LYS A 49 -8.24 -12.76 6.79
C LYS A 49 -7.73 -11.39 7.21
N LEU A 50 -8.05 -10.38 6.42
CA LEU A 50 -7.56 -9.03 6.71
C LEU A 50 -8.35 -8.35 7.83
N GLU A 51 -9.60 -8.71 7.99
CA GLU A 51 -10.39 -8.24 9.12
C GLU A 51 -9.80 -8.78 10.42
N ASP A 52 -9.42 -10.05 10.44
CA ASP A 52 -8.79 -10.66 11.63
C ASP A 52 -7.47 -9.99 11.98
N ARG A 53 -6.77 -9.46 11.00
CA ARG A 53 -5.50 -8.74 11.20
C ARG A 53 -5.67 -7.27 11.51
N GLY A 54 -6.92 -6.78 11.57
CA GLY A 54 -7.17 -5.36 11.83
C GLY A 54 -6.87 -4.42 10.68
N ILE A 55 -6.77 -4.94 9.47
CA ILE A 55 -6.48 -4.14 8.27
C ILE A 55 -7.74 -3.47 7.74
N LEU A 56 -8.86 -4.19 7.82
CA LEU A 56 -10.13 -3.69 7.33
C LEU A 56 -11.26 -4.08 8.26
N ARG A 57 -12.42 -3.48 8.03
CA ARG A 57 -13.65 -3.78 8.73
C ARG A 57 -14.74 -4.14 7.73
N ASN A 58 -15.49 -5.20 8.03
CA ASN A 58 -16.68 -5.55 7.28
C ASN A 58 -17.86 -5.50 8.24
N GLU A 59 -18.62 -4.42 8.18
CA GLU A 59 -19.76 -4.22 9.08
C GLU A 59 -21.03 -4.11 8.26
N LYS A 60 -21.95 -5.07 8.48
CA LYS A 60 -23.21 -5.14 7.72
C LYS A 60 -22.95 -5.14 6.22
N ALA A 61 -21.99 -5.93 5.80
CA ALA A 61 -21.56 -6.09 4.41
C ALA A 61 -20.91 -4.83 3.80
N MET A 62 -20.65 -3.81 4.61
CA MET A 62 -19.91 -2.63 4.14
C MET A 62 -18.47 -2.74 4.56
N VAL A 63 -17.57 -2.68 3.59
CA VAL A 63 -16.13 -2.88 3.81
C VAL A 63 -15.42 -1.52 3.76
N THR A 64 -14.60 -1.27 4.79
CA THR A 64 -13.76 -0.08 4.87
C THR A 64 -12.37 -0.48 5.34
N ALA A 65 -11.37 0.31 4.96
CA ALA A 65 -10.00 0.10 5.43
C ALA A 65 -9.82 0.74 6.80
N LEU A 66 -9.19 0.01 7.72
CA LEU A 66 -8.84 0.53 9.03
C LEU A 66 -7.44 1.16 9.03
N VAL A 67 -6.61 0.77 8.06
CA VAL A 67 -5.28 1.35 7.88
C VAL A 67 -5.31 2.25 6.66
N LYS A 68 -4.52 3.33 6.69
CA LYS A 68 -4.46 4.27 5.57
C LYS A 68 -3.39 3.84 4.57
N ARG A 69 -3.59 4.19 3.30
CA ARG A 69 -2.61 3.92 2.26
C ARG A 69 -1.23 4.46 2.64
N GLU A 70 -1.19 5.68 3.16
CA GLU A 70 0.06 6.33 3.54
C GLU A 70 0.79 5.59 4.65
N GLN A 71 0.05 4.99 5.59
CA GLN A 71 0.65 4.20 6.65
C GLN A 71 1.33 2.95 6.11
N VAL A 72 0.69 2.28 5.16
CA VAL A 72 1.25 1.09 4.52
C VAL A 72 2.45 1.47 3.67
N GLN A 73 2.35 2.55 2.90
CA GLN A 73 3.46 3.02 2.07
C GLN A 73 4.68 3.39 2.92
N GLN A 74 4.47 4.08 4.04
CA GLN A 74 5.56 4.44 4.94
C GLN A 74 6.22 3.18 5.50
N TYR A 75 5.42 2.24 5.98
CA TYR A 75 5.93 0.98 6.51
C TYR A 75 6.75 0.24 5.46
N GLU A 76 6.23 0.13 4.24
CA GLU A 76 6.91 -0.59 3.16
C GLU A 76 8.23 0.08 2.79
N SER A 77 8.24 1.40 2.71
CA SER A 77 9.48 2.12 2.36
C SER A 77 10.54 1.98 3.44
N GLU A 78 10.16 2.11 4.71
CA GLU A 78 11.10 1.94 5.81
C GLU A 78 11.64 0.52 5.88
N THR A 79 10.77 -0.47 5.70
CA THR A 79 11.17 -1.87 5.72
C THR A 79 12.12 -2.20 4.57
N LEU A 80 11.83 -1.69 3.38
CA LEU A 80 12.69 -1.90 2.22
C LEU A 80 14.09 -1.36 2.46
N ILE A 81 14.18 -0.13 2.96
CA ILE A 81 15.47 0.52 3.19
C ILE A 81 16.24 -0.18 4.29
N GLU A 82 15.58 -0.56 5.37
CA GLU A 82 16.22 -1.27 6.48
C GLU A 82 16.73 -2.63 6.04
N LYS A 83 15.89 -3.38 5.32
CA LYS A 83 16.20 -4.76 4.95
C LYS A 83 17.25 -4.87 3.87
N ASN A 84 17.18 -4.02 2.85
CA ASN A 84 18.01 -4.16 1.66
C ASN A 84 19.11 -3.12 1.53
N PHE A 85 19.06 -2.03 2.30
CA PHE A 85 20.00 -0.92 2.17
C PHE A 85 20.56 -0.48 3.52
N GLU A 86 20.57 -1.40 4.48
CA GLU A 86 21.19 -1.19 5.80
C GLU A 86 20.67 0.04 6.53
N GLY A 87 19.42 0.40 6.27
CA GLY A 87 18.81 1.57 6.88
C GLY A 87 19.27 2.90 6.29
N SER A 88 20.03 2.86 5.18
CA SER A 88 20.62 4.07 4.61
C SER A 88 19.82 4.57 3.41
N LEU A 89 19.18 5.72 3.56
CA LEU A 89 18.50 6.37 2.46
C LEU A 89 19.47 6.77 1.34
N PRO A 90 20.68 7.32 1.64
CA PRO A 90 21.64 7.60 0.56
C PRO A 90 22.05 6.37 -0.24
N ILE A 91 22.23 5.22 0.41
CA ILE A 91 22.58 3.99 -0.30
C ILE A 91 21.43 3.57 -1.22
N PHE A 92 20.19 3.66 -0.72
CA PHE A 92 19.01 3.37 -1.55
C PHE A 92 18.96 4.30 -2.76
N LEU A 93 19.13 5.60 -2.55
CA LEU A 93 19.07 6.59 -3.64
C LEU A 93 20.16 6.35 -4.67
N ALA A 94 21.37 6.01 -4.22
CA ALA A 94 22.46 5.72 -5.14
C ALA A 94 22.11 4.55 -6.06
N ALA A 95 21.53 3.49 -5.49
CA ALA A 95 21.12 2.33 -6.26
C ALA A 95 19.96 2.66 -7.19
N PHE A 96 18.96 3.38 -6.67
CA PHE A 96 17.76 3.70 -7.43
C PHE A 96 18.03 4.64 -8.61
N LEU A 97 18.88 5.64 -8.39
CA LEU A 97 19.16 6.67 -9.40
C LEU A 97 20.22 6.27 -10.42
N GLN A 98 20.87 5.12 -10.22
CA GLN A 98 21.88 4.65 -11.16
C GLN A 98 21.27 4.54 -12.57
N ASP A 99 21.93 5.17 -13.55
CA ASP A 99 21.49 5.17 -14.95
C ASP A 99 20.11 5.77 -15.20
N LYS A 100 19.60 6.57 -14.25
CA LYS A 100 18.32 7.26 -14.39
C LYS A 100 18.53 8.76 -14.45
N LYS A 101 17.68 9.42 -15.22
CA LYS A 101 17.65 10.87 -15.29
C LYS A 101 16.34 11.37 -14.72
N LEU A 102 16.44 12.28 -13.76
CA LEU A 102 15.27 12.97 -13.23
C LEU A 102 14.97 14.21 -14.04
N SER A 103 13.70 14.53 -14.21
CA SER A 103 13.33 15.82 -14.78
C SER A 103 13.69 16.92 -13.78
N LYS A 104 13.87 18.15 -14.28
CA LYS A 104 14.13 19.28 -13.39
C LYS A 104 13.01 19.50 -12.40
N LYS A 105 11.78 19.30 -12.84
CA LYS A 105 10.59 19.44 -12.00
C LYS A 105 10.61 18.44 -10.86
N GLU A 106 10.86 17.18 -11.16
CA GLU A 106 10.89 16.13 -10.14
C GLU A 106 12.03 16.35 -9.15
N ALA A 107 13.21 16.72 -9.67
CA ALA A 107 14.36 17.01 -8.79
C ALA A 107 14.05 18.14 -7.81
N LYS A 108 13.37 19.20 -8.26
CA LYS A 108 12.99 20.31 -7.39
C LYS A 108 11.99 19.88 -6.33
N GLU A 109 11.03 19.03 -6.69
CA GLU A 109 10.07 18.53 -5.72
C GLU A 109 10.76 17.72 -4.63
N ILE A 110 11.70 16.85 -5.01
CA ILE A 110 12.43 16.03 -4.06
C ILE A 110 13.31 16.90 -3.16
N GLN A 111 13.99 17.90 -3.74
CA GLN A 111 14.79 18.84 -2.95
C GLN A 111 13.94 19.56 -1.91
N ARG A 112 12.74 19.99 -2.29
CA ARG A 112 11.82 20.63 -1.36
C ARG A 112 11.41 19.69 -0.22
N MET A 113 11.12 18.43 -0.56
CA MET A 113 10.79 17.42 0.44
C MET A 113 11.92 17.21 1.44
N ILE A 114 13.16 17.18 0.95
CA ILE A 114 14.33 17.04 1.81
C ILE A 114 14.46 18.23 2.75
N GLU A 115 14.32 19.43 2.23
CA GLU A 115 14.41 20.66 3.04
C GLU A 115 13.33 20.68 4.13
N GLU A 116 12.11 20.27 3.79
CA GLU A 116 11.02 20.19 4.76
C GLU A 116 11.32 19.16 5.85
N ALA A 117 11.91 18.04 5.46
CA ALA A 117 12.21 16.95 6.41
C ALA A 117 13.33 17.34 7.39
N VAL A 118 14.23 18.22 6.98
CA VAL A 118 15.36 18.66 7.83
C VAL A 118 14.92 19.65 8.91
N LYS A 119 13.85 20.40 8.67
CA LYS A 119 13.31 21.31 9.65
C LYS A 119 12.73 20.54 10.87
#